data_81717fc7fd289ef90ef5439675ff26de
#
_entry.id   81717fc7fd289ef90ef5439675ff26de
#
_cell.length_a   1.000
_cell.length_b   1.000
_cell.length_c   1.000
_cell.angle_alpha   90.00
_cell.angle_beta   90.00
_cell.angle_gamma   90.00
#
_symmetry.space_group_name_H-M   'P 1'
#
loop_
_entity.id
_entity.type
_entity.pdbx_description
1 polymer ?
#
loop_
_entity_poly.entity_id
_entity_poly.type
_entity_poly.pdbx_seq_one_letter_code
_entity_poly.pdbx_strand_id
1 'polypeptide(L)'
;DRLRSRGLGDVYKRQAITILYKDIVLLDYFAVDDSQRNNGTGSSALRLLFERYSGKRFLLEIEAPDIPSENTPERIRRKAFYLRNGMTVMPFRVNLFGIEMEILTNGPQVTFDEYHAIFTNLFSPWIASKIKQVSQKS
;
A
#
# COMPACT_ATOMS: atom_id res chain seq x y z
N ASP A 1 5.95 9.26 -8.22
CA ASP A 1 7.38 9.07 -8.03
C ASP A 1 7.74 7.60 -8.11
N ARG A 2 8.79 7.28 -8.81
CA ARG A 2 9.17 5.91 -9.07
C ARG A 2 10.53 5.61 -8.45
N LEU A 3 10.53 4.67 -7.53
CA LEU A 3 11.75 4.25 -6.86
C LEU A 3 12.15 2.87 -7.35
N ARG A 4 13.34 2.77 -7.92
CA ARG A 4 13.90 1.50 -8.34
C ARG A 4 15.17 1.22 -7.57
N SER A 5 15.30 -0.01 -7.11
CA SER A 5 16.56 -0.49 -6.58
C SER A 5 17.45 -0.87 -7.76
N ARG A 6 18.49 -0.09 -8.00
CA ARG A 6 19.41 -0.35 -9.10
C ARG A 6 20.65 -1.01 -8.54
N GLY A 7 20.57 -2.28 -8.39
CA GLY A 7 21.79 -3.03 -8.19
C GLY A 7 22.49 -3.21 -9.52
N LEU A 8 23.66 -3.75 -9.47
CA LEU A 8 24.38 -4.12 -10.67
C LEU A 8 23.91 -5.51 -11.07
N GLY A 9 23.62 -5.66 -12.34
CA GLY A 9 23.16 -6.92 -12.88
C GLY A 9 21.79 -7.31 -12.34
N ASP A 10 21.64 -8.54 -11.99
CA ASP A 10 20.39 -9.13 -11.58
C ASP A 10 20.02 -8.89 -10.11
N VAL A 11 20.84 -8.16 -9.39
CA VAL A 11 20.50 -7.73 -8.03
C VAL A 11 19.33 -6.79 -8.07
N TYR A 12 19.05 -6.27 -9.22
CA TYR A 12 18.03 -5.27 -9.40
C TYR A 12 16.65 -5.88 -9.55
N LYS A 13 16.08 -6.29 -8.41
CA LYS A 13 14.85 -7.07 -8.39
C LYS A 13 13.72 -6.43 -7.59
N ARG A 14 13.89 -5.19 -7.15
CA ARG A 14 12.88 -4.51 -6.35
C ARG A 14 12.40 -3.27 -7.06
N GLN A 15 11.12 -3.00 -6.95
CA GLN A 15 10.52 -1.81 -7.53
C GLN A 15 9.40 -1.31 -6.64
N ALA A 16 9.35 0.01 -6.45
CA ALA A 16 8.27 0.65 -5.73
C ALA A 16 7.86 1.90 -6.49
N ILE A 17 6.56 2.17 -6.50
CA ILE A 17 5.99 3.38 -7.05
C ILE A 17 5.27 4.08 -5.93
N THR A 18 5.66 5.32 -5.65
CA THR A 18 5.07 6.11 -4.58
C THR A 18 4.44 7.37 -5.14
N ILE A 19 3.37 7.81 -4.48
CA ILE A 19 2.65 9.03 -4.81
C ILE A 19 2.68 9.92 -3.58
N LEU A 20 3.18 11.16 -3.77
CA LEU A 20 3.29 12.12 -2.69
C LEU A 20 2.17 13.13 -2.77
N TYR A 21 1.45 13.32 -1.67
CA TYR A 21 0.42 14.36 -1.57
C TYR A 21 0.48 14.94 -0.16
N LYS A 22 0.91 16.21 -0.07
CA LYS A 22 1.12 16.87 1.22
C LYS A 22 2.06 16.03 2.08
N ASP A 23 1.67 15.67 3.30
CA ASP A 23 2.49 14.83 4.18
C ASP A 23 2.21 13.34 4.03
N ILE A 24 1.45 12.94 3.00
CA ILE A 24 1.05 11.54 2.80
C ILE A 24 1.83 10.96 1.65
N VAL A 25 2.32 9.74 1.85
CA VAL A 25 2.96 8.93 0.80
C VAL A 25 2.11 7.69 0.59
N LEU A 26 1.59 7.53 -0.62
CA LEU A 26 0.86 6.32 -0.99
C LEU A 26 1.80 5.41 -1.77
N LEU A 27 2.01 4.21 -1.24
CA LEU A 27 2.76 3.19 -1.96
C LEU A 27 1.80 2.51 -2.94
N ASP A 28 1.89 2.92 -4.19
CA ASP A 28 0.96 2.45 -5.22
C ASP A 28 1.33 1.09 -5.77
N TYR A 29 2.61 0.77 -5.75
CA TYR A 29 3.09 -0.51 -6.26
C TYR A 29 4.38 -0.89 -5.54
N PHE A 30 4.46 -2.16 -5.15
CA PHE A 30 5.65 -2.68 -4.48
C PHE A 30 5.85 -4.12 -4.90
N ALA A 31 6.99 -4.40 -5.50
CA ALA A 31 7.32 -5.73 -5.96
C ALA A 31 8.74 -6.11 -5.60
N VAL A 32 8.91 -7.36 -5.21
CA VAL A 32 10.21 -7.95 -4.95
C VAL A 32 10.27 -9.23 -5.76
N ASP A 33 11.41 -9.48 -6.37
CA ASP A 33 11.61 -10.67 -7.17
C ASP A 33 11.33 -11.94 -6.34
N ASP A 34 10.63 -12.90 -6.94
CA ASP A 34 10.21 -14.12 -6.25
C ASP A 34 11.39 -14.89 -5.67
N SER A 35 12.52 -14.91 -6.37
CA SER A 35 13.70 -15.65 -5.93
C SER A 35 14.28 -15.08 -4.64
N GLN A 36 13.89 -13.89 -4.24
CA GLN A 36 14.42 -13.21 -3.07
C GLN A 36 13.40 -13.05 -1.93
N ARG A 37 12.19 -13.53 -2.11
CA ARG A 37 11.12 -13.32 -1.13
C ARG A 37 11.45 -13.90 0.24
N ASN A 38 12.10 -15.05 0.26
CA ASN A 38 12.36 -15.77 1.51
C ASN A 38 13.65 -15.31 2.21
N ASN A 39 14.33 -14.32 1.67
CA ASN A 39 15.60 -13.85 2.22
C ASN A 39 15.48 -12.52 2.96
N GLY A 40 14.27 -12.10 3.31
CA GLY A 40 14.05 -10.83 3.99
C GLY A 40 14.23 -9.61 3.11
N THR A 41 14.38 -9.78 1.80
CA THR A 41 14.60 -8.69 0.87
C THR A 41 13.41 -7.73 0.84
N GLY A 42 12.18 -8.28 0.90
CA GLY A 42 10.98 -7.45 0.94
C GLY A 42 10.93 -6.56 2.17
N SER A 43 11.24 -7.14 3.33
CA SER A 43 11.25 -6.36 4.58
C SER A 43 12.32 -5.28 4.57
N SER A 44 13.50 -5.59 4.04
CA SER A 44 14.57 -4.60 3.92
C SER A 44 14.19 -3.46 2.99
N ALA A 45 13.58 -3.79 1.86
CA ALA A 45 13.13 -2.78 0.90
C ALA A 45 12.05 -1.89 1.50
N LEU A 46 11.11 -2.48 2.23
CA LEU A 46 10.04 -1.71 2.87
C LEU A 46 10.60 -0.77 3.93
N ARG A 47 11.57 -1.24 4.72
CA ARG A 47 12.21 -0.39 5.72
C ARG A 47 12.94 0.79 5.09
N LEU A 48 13.59 0.57 3.96
CA LEU A 48 14.25 1.66 3.23
C LEU A 48 13.25 2.72 2.79
N LEU A 49 12.06 2.28 2.37
CA LEU A 49 10.99 3.21 2.01
C LEU A 49 10.53 4.00 3.23
N PHE A 50 10.35 3.34 4.37
CA PHE A 50 9.96 4.03 5.61
C PHE A 50 11.00 5.08 6.00
N GLU A 51 12.29 4.76 5.86
CA GLU A 51 13.36 5.70 6.16
C GLU A 51 13.38 6.88 5.21
N ARG A 52 13.20 6.61 3.91
CA ARG A 52 13.19 7.64 2.89
C ARG A 52 12.08 8.66 3.12
N TYR A 53 10.94 8.19 3.59
CA TYR A 53 9.77 9.04 3.81
C TYR A 53 9.51 9.29 5.30
N SER A 54 10.56 9.25 6.10
CA SER A 54 10.46 9.51 7.53
C SER A 54 9.81 10.87 7.78
N GLY A 55 8.91 10.92 8.77
CA GLY A 55 8.17 12.14 9.07
C GLY A 55 6.89 12.31 8.29
N LYS A 56 6.63 11.43 7.33
CA LYS A 56 5.40 11.46 6.55
C LYS A 56 4.50 10.30 6.92
N ARG A 57 3.22 10.45 6.64
CA ARG A 57 2.27 9.35 6.83
C ARG A 57 2.33 8.46 5.59
N PHE A 58 2.83 7.26 5.78
CA PHE A 58 3.06 6.29 4.69
C PHE A 58 1.92 5.29 4.70
N LEU A 59 1.25 5.12 3.58
CA LEU A 59 0.11 4.22 3.52
C LEU A 59 0.10 3.39 2.24
N LEU A 60 -0.65 2.30 2.27
CA LEU A 60 -0.88 1.46 1.10
C LEU A 60 -2.24 0.78 1.20
N GLU A 61 -2.65 0.23 0.07
CA GLU A 61 -3.90 -0.49 -0.06
C GLU A 61 -3.61 -1.97 -0.25
N ILE A 62 -4.40 -2.82 0.38
CA ILE A 62 -4.34 -4.27 0.12
C ILE A 62 -5.75 -4.79 -0.13
N GLU A 63 -5.85 -5.80 -0.97
CA GLU A 63 -7.12 -6.48 -1.15
C GLU A 63 -7.53 -7.16 0.16
N ALA A 64 -8.78 -6.98 0.57
CA ALA A 64 -9.27 -7.50 1.84
C ALA A 64 -9.20 -9.04 1.86
N PRO A 65 -8.46 -9.64 2.80
CA PRO A 65 -8.26 -11.09 2.79
C PRO A 65 -9.45 -11.89 3.28
N ASP A 66 -10.42 -11.24 3.94
CA ASP A 66 -11.62 -11.92 4.43
C ASP A 66 -12.75 -11.96 3.39
N ILE A 67 -12.53 -11.37 2.20
CA ILE A 67 -13.45 -11.48 1.09
C ILE A 67 -13.04 -12.68 0.25
N PRO A 68 -13.90 -13.69 0.07
CA PRO A 68 -13.53 -14.88 -0.70
C PRO A 68 -13.07 -14.54 -2.11
N SER A 69 -11.96 -15.14 -2.52
CA SER A 69 -11.37 -14.90 -3.82
C SER A 69 -10.45 -16.06 -4.18
N GLU A 70 -10.12 -16.19 -5.47
CA GLU A 70 -9.19 -17.21 -5.91
C GLU A 70 -7.78 -17.01 -5.33
N ASN A 71 -7.42 -15.75 -5.04
CA ASN A 71 -6.10 -15.44 -4.49
C ASN A 71 -6.11 -15.19 -2.99
N THR A 72 -7.09 -15.74 -2.27
CA THR A 72 -7.21 -15.53 -0.81
C THR A 72 -5.93 -15.88 -0.04
N PRO A 73 -5.25 -17.02 -0.31
CA PRO A 73 -4.00 -17.31 0.40
C PRO A 73 -2.93 -16.24 0.21
N GLU A 74 -2.84 -15.67 -0.98
CA GLU A 74 -1.88 -14.60 -1.26
C GLU A 74 -2.25 -13.33 -0.54
N ARG A 75 -3.53 -13.00 -0.46
CA ARG A 75 -4.01 -11.82 0.26
C ARG A 75 -3.67 -11.93 1.75
N ILE A 76 -3.85 -13.12 2.32
CA ILE A 76 -3.53 -13.36 3.73
C ILE A 76 -2.04 -13.18 3.97
N ARG A 77 -1.19 -13.75 3.11
CA ARG A 77 0.25 -13.64 3.25
C ARG A 77 0.72 -12.20 3.11
N ARG A 78 0.13 -11.46 2.18
CA ARG A 78 0.48 -10.05 1.96
C ARG A 78 0.16 -9.21 3.18
N LYS A 79 -1.02 -9.37 3.75
CA LYS A 79 -1.39 -8.65 4.96
C LYS A 79 -0.45 -8.99 6.11
N ALA A 80 -0.16 -10.28 6.31
CA ALA A 80 0.75 -10.70 7.36
C ALA A 80 2.13 -10.09 7.20
N PHE A 81 2.62 -9.99 5.98
CA PHE A 81 3.91 -9.36 5.68
C PHE A 81 3.94 -7.89 6.14
N TYR A 82 2.91 -7.13 5.80
CA TYR A 82 2.88 -5.71 6.17
C TYR A 82 2.71 -5.53 7.67
N LEU A 83 1.89 -6.35 8.32
CA LEU A 83 1.72 -6.26 9.77
C LEU A 83 3.02 -6.61 10.50
N ARG A 84 3.78 -7.61 10.02
CA ARG A 84 5.07 -7.95 10.59
C ARG A 84 6.06 -6.79 10.49
N ASN A 85 5.91 -5.95 9.50
CA ASN A 85 6.79 -4.82 9.28
C ASN A 85 6.28 -3.54 9.92
N GLY A 86 5.34 -3.66 10.86
CA GLY A 86 4.92 -2.54 11.71
C GLY A 86 3.80 -1.69 11.18
N MET A 87 3.13 -2.10 10.10
CA MET A 87 2.00 -1.34 9.60
C MET A 87 0.73 -1.67 10.38
N THR A 88 -0.19 -0.73 10.41
CA THR A 88 -1.44 -0.81 11.15
C THR A 88 -2.62 -0.66 10.20
N VAL A 89 -3.66 -1.46 10.39
CA VAL A 89 -4.88 -1.38 9.57
C VAL A 89 -5.71 -0.19 10.02
N MET A 90 -6.15 0.62 9.07
CA MET A 90 -7.02 1.74 9.37
C MET A 90 -8.45 1.28 9.63
N PRO A 91 -9.22 2.05 10.43
CA PRO A 91 -10.58 1.63 10.81
C PRO A 91 -11.62 1.92 9.72
N PHE A 92 -11.25 1.89 8.46
CA PHE A 92 -12.17 2.02 7.35
C PHE A 92 -11.66 1.19 6.17
N ARG A 93 -12.59 0.80 5.31
CA ARG A 93 -12.27 0.10 4.07
C ARG A 93 -12.77 0.93 2.90
N VAL A 94 -12.19 0.69 1.75
CA VAL A 94 -12.60 1.37 0.53
C VAL A 94 -12.95 0.35 -0.53
N ASN A 95 -13.84 0.75 -1.42
CA ASN A 95 -14.12 0.02 -2.64
C ASN A 95 -13.37 0.73 -3.75
N LEU A 96 -12.39 0.04 -4.31
CA LEU A 96 -11.52 0.59 -5.36
C LEU A 96 -11.88 -0.12 -6.65
N PHE A 97 -12.65 0.56 -7.48
CA PHE A 97 -13.09 -0.01 -8.77
C PHE A 97 -13.74 -1.39 -8.61
N GLY A 98 -14.57 -1.54 -7.59
CA GLY A 98 -15.30 -2.78 -7.35
C GLY A 98 -14.62 -3.78 -6.44
N ILE A 99 -13.40 -3.52 -6.01
CA ILE A 99 -12.66 -4.41 -5.13
C ILE A 99 -12.56 -3.80 -3.74
N GLU A 100 -12.95 -4.58 -2.73
CA GLU A 100 -12.85 -4.10 -1.35
C GLU A 100 -11.41 -4.19 -0.87
N MET A 101 -10.91 -3.07 -0.35
CA MET A 101 -9.51 -2.92 0.06
C MET A 101 -9.42 -2.47 1.51
N GLU A 102 -8.39 -2.93 2.19
CA GLU A 102 -8.00 -2.38 3.49
C GLU A 102 -6.88 -1.36 3.28
N ILE A 103 -6.84 -0.35 4.14
CA ILE A 103 -5.80 0.67 4.13
C ILE A 103 -4.89 0.43 5.32
N LEU A 104 -3.60 0.35 5.06
CA LEU A 104 -2.59 0.16 6.09
C LEU A 104 -1.68 1.38 6.13
N THR A 105 -1.24 1.77 7.33
CA THR A 105 -0.32 2.90 7.48
C THR A 105 0.87 2.52 8.33
N ASN A 106 1.97 3.20 8.07
CA ASN A 106 3.11 3.26 8.96
C ASN A 106 3.15 4.69 9.51
N GLY A 107 2.79 4.84 10.80
CA GLY A 107 2.73 6.14 11.44
C GLY A 107 1.32 6.54 11.85
N PRO A 108 1.04 7.84 11.94
CA PRO A 108 -0.27 8.32 12.38
C PRO A 108 -1.38 7.90 11.43
N GLN A 109 -2.60 7.93 11.97
CA GLN A 109 -3.77 7.52 11.20
C GLN A 109 -4.05 8.47 10.04
N VAL A 110 -4.68 7.92 9.01
CA VAL A 110 -5.16 8.66 7.85
C VAL A 110 -6.68 8.43 7.79
N THR A 111 -7.45 9.48 7.56
CA THR A 111 -8.90 9.35 7.39
C THR A 111 -9.24 8.99 5.95
N PHE A 112 -10.47 8.51 5.74
CA PHE A 112 -10.91 8.26 4.37
C PHE A 112 -10.85 9.54 3.53
N ASP A 113 -11.25 10.67 4.08
CA ASP A 113 -11.25 11.92 3.32
C ASP A 113 -9.84 12.32 2.90
N GLU A 114 -8.86 12.14 3.78
CA GLU A 114 -7.46 12.41 3.43
C GLU A 114 -6.95 11.48 2.35
N TYR A 115 -7.28 10.21 2.47
CA TYR A 115 -6.92 9.22 1.46
C TYR A 115 -7.57 9.56 0.12
N HIS A 116 -8.87 9.84 0.12
CA HIS A 116 -9.62 10.14 -1.09
C HIS A 116 -9.13 11.41 -1.78
N ALA A 117 -8.66 12.39 -0.99
CA ALA A 117 -8.16 13.65 -1.52
C ALA A 117 -6.95 13.45 -2.44
N ILE A 118 -6.17 12.40 -2.22
CA ILE A 118 -5.05 12.08 -3.11
C ILE A 118 -5.54 11.91 -4.55
N PHE A 119 -6.62 11.15 -4.69
CA PHE A 119 -7.15 10.85 -6.02
C PHE A 119 -7.89 12.04 -6.62
N THR A 120 -8.61 12.79 -5.79
CA THR A 120 -9.31 13.99 -6.25
C THR A 120 -8.32 15.03 -6.78
N ASN A 121 -7.19 15.21 -6.11
CA ASN A 121 -6.27 16.29 -6.41
C ASN A 121 -5.15 15.90 -7.38
N LEU A 122 -4.72 14.66 -7.38
CA LEU A 122 -3.59 14.21 -8.21
C LEU A 122 -4.00 13.38 -9.41
N PHE A 123 -5.24 12.91 -9.46
CA PHE A 123 -5.73 12.11 -10.59
C PHE A 123 -6.86 12.87 -11.25
N SER A 124 -8.06 12.33 -11.23
CA SER A 124 -9.21 12.98 -11.83
C SER A 124 -10.45 12.80 -10.97
N PRO A 125 -11.44 13.70 -11.09
CA PRO A 125 -12.71 13.49 -10.40
C PRO A 125 -13.38 12.18 -10.77
N TRP A 126 -13.20 11.72 -12.01
CA TRP A 126 -13.77 10.45 -12.43
C TRP A 126 -13.15 9.27 -11.68
N ILE A 127 -11.81 9.25 -11.56
CA ILE A 127 -11.12 8.20 -10.80
C ILE A 127 -11.56 8.27 -9.33
N ALA A 128 -11.57 9.46 -8.75
CA ALA A 128 -11.96 9.63 -7.36
C ALA A 128 -13.39 9.16 -7.12
N SER A 129 -14.29 9.32 -8.08
CA SER A 129 -15.67 8.87 -7.96
C SER A 129 -15.80 7.35 -7.92
N LYS A 130 -14.78 6.63 -8.36
CA LYS A 130 -14.76 5.17 -8.34
C LYS A 130 -14.17 4.60 -7.05
N ILE A 131 -13.78 5.46 -6.14
CA ILE A 131 -13.21 5.07 -4.85
C ILE A 131 -14.19 5.49 -3.77
N LYS A 132 -14.83 4.51 -3.14
CA LYS A 132 -15.90 4.77 -2.18
C LYS A 132 -15.58 4.12 -0.84
N GLN A 133 -15.96 4.80 0.23
CA GLN A 133 -15.85 4.19 1.55
C GLN A 133 -16.87 3.07 1.67
N VAL A 134 -16.43 1.92 2.17
CA VAL A 134 -17.33 0.80 2.41
C VAL A 134 -18.15 1.09 3.65
N SER A 135 -19.48 0.91 3.55
CA SER A 135 -20.35 1.09 4.69
C SER A 135 -20.03 0.05 5.76
N GLN A 136 -19.87 0.52 6.99
CA GLN A 136 -19.68 -0.39 8.11
C GLN A 136 -21.03 -0.98 8.49
N LYS A 137 -21.10 -2.30 8.56
CA LYS A 137 -22.27 -2.96 9.10
C LYS A 137 -22.17 -2.95 10.62
N SER A 138 -23.16 -2.39 11.23
CA SER A 138 -23.25 -2.37 12.69
C SER A 138 -23.61 -3.76 13.23
#